data_722405aea097b364d53dca7373213d24
#
_entry.id   722405aea097b364d53dca7373213d24
#
_cell.length_a   1.000
_cell.length_b   1.000
_cell.length_c   1.000
_cell.angle_alpha   90.00
_cell.angle_beta   90.00
_cell.angle_gamma   90.00
#
_symmetry.space_group_name_H-M   'P 1'
#
loop_
_entity.id
_entity.type
_entity.pdbx_description
1 polymer ?
#
loop_
_entity_poly.entity_id
_entity_poly.type
_entity_poly.pdbx_seq_one_letter_code
_entity_poly.pdbx_strand_id
1 'polypeptide(L)'
;MRLLALAALLTAAATPVLAAEPFNILGTWVPVSHAASRIGTTPSGAYDTATKPSLVRDIALAWSYTFDKQDGAAFSGISNGPKGKPEMTVGVFRMDGRRFVLSTDSGNAAGEVTGDEIEICWTDTVPNYIAASCTTYKRK
;
A
#
# COMPACT_ATOMS: atom_id res chain seq x y z
N MET A 1 -61.02 1.80 -34.94
CA MET A 1 -60.09 2.50 -34.00
C MET A 1 -58.94 1.58 -33.69
N ARG A 2 -57.73 1.86 -34.25
CA ARG A 2 -56.51 1.08 -34.01
C ARG A 2 -55.59 1.96 -33.18
N LEU A 3 -55.36 1.57 -31.92
CA LEU A 3 -54.38 2.19 -31.00
C LEU A 3 -53.00 1.65 -31.35
N LEU A 4 -52.12 2.50 -31.89
CA LEU A 4 -50.70 2.27 -32.02
C LEU A 4 -50.01 2.64 -30.70
N ALA A 5 -49.54 1.63 -29.96
CA ALA A 5 -48.67 1.83 -28.79
C ALA A 5 -47.25 2.08 -29.25
N LEU A 6 -46.75 3.30 -29.07
CA LEU A 6 -45.34 3.65 -29.26
C LEU A 6 -44.54 3.17 -28.02
N ALA A 7 -43.74 2.12 -28.19
CA ALA A 7 -42.76 1.70 -27.18
C ALA A 7 -41.49 2.53 -27.37
N ALA A 8 -41.23 3.49 -26.48
CA ALA A 8 -39.98 4.22 -26.45
C ALA A 8 -38.92 3.34 -25.75
N LEU A 9 -37.95 2.82 -26.53
CA LEU A 9 -36.73 2.20 -25.99
C LEU A 9 -35.81 3.29 -25.43
N LEU A 10 -35.71 3.39 -24.09
CA LEU A 10 -34.63 4.12 -23.45
C LEU A 10 -33.36 3.31 -23.53
N THR A 11 -32.49 3.65 -24.47
CA THR A 11 -31.09 3.17 -24.48
C THR A 11 -30.30 3.94 -23.44
N ALA A 12 -30.08 3.36 -22.26
CA ALA A 12 -29.14 3.87 -21.29
C ALA A 12 -27.72 3.78 -21.87
N ALA A 13 -27.17 4.90 -22.29
CA ALA A 13 -25.77 4.99 -22.70
C ALA A 13 -24.91 4.81 -21.45
N ALA A 14 -24.29 3.63 -21.28
CA ALA A 14 -23.26 3.40 -20.28
C ALA A 14 -22.03 4.25 -20.64
N THR A 15 -21.82 5.34 -19.92
CA THR A 15 -20.59 6.12 -20.02
C THR A 15 -19.43 5.26 -19.52
N PRO A 16 -18.34 5.05 -20.30
CA PRO A 16 -17.18 4.33 -19.83
C PRO A 16 -16.60 5.11 -18.62
N VAL A 17 -16.48 4.43 -17.49
CA VAL A 17 -15.74 4.97 -16.34
C VAL A 17 -14.26 4.91 -16.74
N LEU A 18 -13.69 6.05 -17.11
CA LEU A 18 -12.26 6.17 -17.35
C LEU A 18 -11.55 5.96 -16.01
N ALA A 19 -10.57 5.04 -16.00
CA ALA A 19 -9.68 4.89 -14.86
C ALA A 19 -8.95 6.22 -14.62
N ALA A 20 -8.85 6.62 -13.35
CA ALA A 20 -8.11 7.82 -12.99
C ALA A 20 -6.62 7.63 -13.34
N GLU A 21 -5.96 8.71 -13.76
CA GLU A 21 -4.52 8.68 -13.98
C GLU A 21 -3.80 8.33 -12.68
N PRO A 22 -2.92 7.32 -12.68
CA PRO A 22 -2.19 6.92 -11.49
C PRO A 22 -1.27 8.04 -10.99
N PHE A 23 -1.18 8.18 -9.67
CA PHE A 23 -0.23 9.09 -9.05
C PHE A 23 1.20 8.73 -9.46
N ASN A 24 2.03 9.73 -9.69
CA ASN A 24 3.47 9.54 -9.91
C ASN A 24 4.15 9.20 -8.58
N ILE A 25 4.47 7.92 -8.37
CA ILE A 25 5.08 7.42 -7.13
C ILE A 25 6.62 7.48 -7.16
N LEU A 26 7.24 7.79 -8.28
CA LEU A 26 8.69 7.78 -8.43
C LEU A 26 9.39 8.67 -7.41
N GLY A 27 10.53 8.21 -6.91
CA GLY A 27 11.37 8.93 -5.94
C GLY A 27 11.62 8.17 -4.66
N THR A 28 12.33 8.81 -3.74
CA THR A 28 12.65 8.25 -2.42
C THR A 28 11.65 8.75 -1.40
N TRP A 29 11.07 7.81 -0.66
CA TRP A 29 10.05 8.05 0.35
C TRP A 29 10.60 7.69 1.72
N VAL A 30 10.61 8.67 2.61
CA VAL A 30 11.13 8.52 3.98
C VAL A 30 9.99 8.58 4.99
N PRO A 31 10.03 7.75 6.04
CA PRO A 31 8.98 7.71 7.04
C PRO A 31 8.95 9.01 7.85
N VAL A 32 7.74 9.52 8.10
CA VAL A 32 7.49 10.69 8.95
C VAL A 32 6.61 10.36 10.15
N SER A 33 5.88 9.25 10.09
CA SER A 33 5.06 8.74 11.18
C SER A 33 5.01 7.22 11.09
N HIS A 34 5.02 6.54 12.23
CA HIS A 34 4.92 5.08 12.30
C HIS A 34 4.10 4.67 13.51
N ALA A 35 3.16 3.74 13.29
CA ALA A 35 2.41 3.09 14.36
C ALA A 35 2.32 1.60 14.08
N ALA A 36 2.62 0.78 15.07
CA ALA A 36 2.52 -0.66 14.97
C ALA A 36 1.89 -1.28 16.22
N SER A 37 1.20 -2.38 16.02
CA SER A 37 0.75 -3.29 17.08
C SER A 37 1.27 -4.68 16.76
N ARG A 38 1.89 -5.34 17.74
CA ARG A 38 2.48 -6.67 17.53
C ARG A 38 2.40 -7.54 18.78
N ILE A 39 2.41 -8.85 18.55
CA ILE A 39 2.52 -9.88 19.58
C ILE A 39 3.35 -11.05 19.05
N GLY A 40 4.20 -11.62 19.89
CA GLY A 40 5.03 -12.77 19.56
C GLY A 40 6.45 -12.40 19.15
N THR A 41 7.17 -13.38 18.60
CA THR A 41 8.58 -13.26 18.21
C THR A 41 8.71 -13.44 16.71
N THR A 42 9.37 -12.50 16.05
CA THR A 42 9.70 -12.67 14.63
C THR A 42 10.64 -13.84 14.43
N PRO A 43 10.55 -14.58 13.31
CA PRO A 43 11.49 -15.66 12.98
C PRO A 43 12.97 -15.20 12.94
N SER A 44 13.21 -13.93 12.63
CA SER A 44 14.53 -13.33 12.60
C SER A 44 15.07 -12.90 13.96
N GLY A 45 14.25 -12.97 15.03
CA GLY A 45 14.62 -12.43 16.35
C GLY A 45 14.83 -10.91 16.37
N ALA A 46 14.48 -10.22 15.27
CA ALA A 46 14.75 -8.78 15.11
C ALA A 46 13.89 -7.90 16.03
N TYR A 47 12.80 -8.43 16.53
CA TYR A 47 11.87 -7.72 17.42
C TYR A 47 11.61 -8.55 18.66
N ASP A 48 11.50 -7.86 19.80
CA ASP A 48 11.34 -8.44 21.12
C ASP A 48 10.16 -9.40 21.22
N THR A 49 10.34 -10.44 22.04
CA THR A 49 9.27 -11.38 22.40
C THR A 49 8.22 -10.66 23.22
N ALA A 50 7.10 -10.31 22.60
CA ALA A 50 5.96 -9.79 23.30
C ALA A 50 4.99 -10.93 23.61
N THR A 51 4.79 -11.27 24.86
CA THR A 51 3.76 -12.21 25.31
C THR A 51 2.37 -11.57 25.38
N LYS A 52 2.32 -10.23 25.25
CA LYS A 52 1.11 -9.40 25.22
C LYS A 52 1.19 -8.44 24.04
N PRO A 53 0.05 -8.00 23.45
CA PRO A 53 0.05 -6.98 22.42
C PRO A 53 0.82 -5.73 22.86
N SER A 54 1.76 -5.28 22.06
CA SER A 54 2.55 -4.06 22.30
C SER A 54 2.26 -3.02 21.23
N LEU A 55 2.16 -1.75 21.63
CA LEU A 55 2.02 -0.62 20.74
C LEU A 55 3.39 0.05 20.56
N VAL A 56 3.79 0.27 19.32
CA VAL A 56 5.08 0.87 18.97
C VAL A 56 4.83 2.11 18.12
N ARG A 57 5.55 3.19 18.42
CA ARG A 57 5.52 4.46 17.68
C ARG A 57 6.93 4.96 17.39
N ASP A 58 7.84 4.06 17.10
CA ASP A 58 9.24 4.39 16.83
C ASP A 58 9.48 4.44 15.32
N ILE A 59 9.68 5.63 14.79
CA ILE A 59 9.98 5.86 13.38
C ILE A 59 11.30 5.20 12.94
N ALA A 60 12.24 4.97 13.85
CA ALA A 60 13.48 4.29 13.53
C ALA A 60 13.29 2.82 13.14
N LEU A 61 12.11 2.25 13.42
CA LEU A 61 11.73 0.90 13.01
C LEU A 61 11.00 0.86 11.67
N ALA A 62 10.71 2.00 11.08
CA ALA A 62 10.03 2.08 9.80
C ALA A 62 10.99 1.85 8.62
N TRP A 63 10.44 1.29 7.56
CA TRP A 63 11.14 1.11 6.30
C TRP A 63 11.16 2.42 5.51
N SER A 64 12.06 2.54 4.54
CA SER A 64 12.02 3.57 3.49
C SER A 64 11.89 2.91 2.13
N TYR A 65 11.40 3.65 1.14
CA TYR A 65 11.19 3.14 -0.22
C TYR A 65 11.86 4.05 -1.24
N THR A 66 12.39 3.46 -2.30
CA THR A 66 12.80 4.18 -3.50
C THR A 66 12.15 3.50 -4.69
N PHE A 67 11.18 4.17 -5.31
CA PHE A 67 10.56 3.70 -6.53
C PHE A 67 11.25 4.35 -7.71
N ASP A 68 11.80 3.55 -8.62
CA ASP A 68 12.61 3.98 -9.75
C ASP A 68 11.97 3.71 -11.11
N LYS A 69 10.90 2.92 -11.14
CA LYS A 69 10.16 2.61 -12.36
C LYS A 69 8.66 2.69 -12.14
N GLN A 70 7.97 3.29 -13.12
CA GLN A 70 6.52 3.29 -13.20
C GLN A 70 6.10 3.24 -14.67
N ASP A 71 5.17 2.33 -14.98
CA ASP A 71 4.51 2.22 -16.29
C ASP A 71 3.00 2.09 -16.07
N GLY A 72 2.27 3.16 -16.37
CA GLY A 72 0.86 3.26 -16.03
C GLY A 72 0.62 3.05 -14.53
N ALA A 73 -0.19 2.05 -14.19
CA ALA A 73 -0.51 1.71 -12.81
C ALA A 73 0.57 0.87 -12.11
N ALA A 74 1.46 0.21 -12.85
CA ALA A 74 2.49 -0.66 -12.30
C ALA A 74 3.75 0.13 -11.92
N PHE A 75 4.37 -0.22 -10.79
CA PHE A 75 5.61 0.41 -10.35
C PHE A 75 6.52 -0.59 -9.63
N SER A 76 7.80 -0.27 -9.56
CA SER A 76 8.79 -1.06 -8.84
C SER A 76 9.89 -0.19 -8.24
N GLY A 77 10.66 -0.79 -7.35
CA GLY A 77 11.77 -0.13 -6.67
C GLY A 77 12.39 -1.01 -5.59
N ILE A 78 12.89 -0.38 -4.56
CA ILE A 78 13.58 -1.02 -3.44
C ILE A 78 12.99 -0.49 -2.14
N SER A 79 12.77 -1.40 -1.18
CA SER A 79 12.52 -1.06 0.21
C SER A 79 13.76 -1.32 1.06
N ASN A 80 14.02 -0.44 2.03
CA ASN A 80 15.16 -0.54 2.93
C ASN A 80 14.66 -0.53 4.37
N GLY A 81 14.80 -1.66 5.06
CA GLY A 81 14.49 -1.78 6.48
C GLY A 81 15.62 -1.24 7.36
N PRO A 82 15.33 -0.97 8.65
CA PRO A 82 16.28 -0.36 9.58
C PRO A 82 17.58 -1.19 9.80
N LYS A 83 17.49 -2.50 9.64
CA LYS A 83 18.59 -3.45 9.86
C LYS A 83 18.69 -4.53 8.78
N GLY A 84 17.84 -4.43 7.75
CA GLY A 84 17.73 -5.44 6.71
C GLY A 84 18.56 -5.16 5.47
N LYS A 85 18.66 -6.16 4.61
CA LYS A 85 19.14 -5.96 3.25
C LYS A 85 18.03 -5.26 2.46
N PRO A 86 18.37 -4.46 1.44
CA PRO A 86 17.40 -3.94 0.50
C PRO A 86 16.60 -5.09 -0.13
N GLU A 87 15.28 -4.90 -0.22
CA GLU A 87 14.37 -5.85 -0.84
C GLU A 87 13.75 -5.25 -2.09
N MET A 88 13.59 -6.07 -3.12
CA MET A 88 12.83 -5.66 -4.30
C MET A 88 11.37 -5.42 -3.93
N THR A 89 10.82 -4.35 -4.46
CA THR A 89 9.44 -3.96 -4.21
C THR A 89 8.74 -3.77 -5.54
N VAL A 90 7.59 -4.40 -5.69
CA VAL A 90 6.70 -4.22 -6.85
C VAL A 90 5.31 -3.82 -6.37
N GLY A 91 4.62 -3.01 -7.15
CA GLY A 91 3.29 -2.58 -6.77
C GLY A 91 2.42 -2.20 -7.96
N VAL A 92 1.13 -2.04 -7.69
CA VAL A 92 0.15 -1.64 -8.68
C VAL A 92 -0.91 -0.74 -8.04
N PHE A 93 -1.21 0.39 -8.67
CA PHE A 93 -2.33 1.26 -8.31
C PHE A 93 -3.66 0.61 -8.67
N ARG A 94 -4.67 0.84 -7.84
CA ARG A 94 -6.06 0.53 -8.16
C ARG A 94 -6.60 1.52 -9.19
N MET A 95 -7.81 1.28 -9.68
CA MET A 95 -8.48 2.09 -10.70
C MET A 95 -8.67 3.57 -10.32
N ASP A 96 -8.63 3.89 -9.03
CA ASP A 96 -8.70 5.27 -8.54
C ASP A 96 -7.38 6.05 -8.67
N GLY A 97 -6.29 5.38 -9.06
CA GLY A 97 -4.97 5.97 -9.22
C GLY A 97 -4.32 6.46 -7.92
N ARG A 98 -4.91 6.17 -6.77
CA ARG A 98 -4.46 6.63 -5.45
C ARG A 98 -4.16 5.50 -4.49
N ARG A 99 -5.01 4.48 -4.44
CA ARG A 99 -4.79 3.30 -3.62
C ARG A 99 -3.96 2.29 -4.39
N PHE A 100 -3.08 1.60 -3.69
CA PHE A 100 -2.21 0.60 -4.29
C PHE A 100 -2.00 -0.61 -3.37
N VAL A 101 -1.51 -1.67 -3.96
CA VAL A 101 -0.95 -2.82 -3.25
C VAL A 101 0.50 -2.97 -3.65
N LEU A 102 1.32 -3.43 -2.74
CA LEU A 102 2.72 -3.74 -3.00
C LEU A 102 3.13 -5.05 -2.34
N SER A 103 4.18 -5.63 -2.88
CA SER A 103 4.78 -6.88 -2.42
C SER A 103 6.30 -6.74 -2.40
N THR A 104 6.92 -7.35 -1.41
CA THR A 104 8.37 -7.54 -1.31
C THR A 104 8.68 -9.01 -1.04
N ASP A 105 9.96 -9.34 -0.91
CA ASP A 105 10.38 -10.70 -0.53
C ASP A 105 9.85 -11.12 0.85
N SER A 106 9.57 -10.16 1.73
CA SER A 106 9.14 -10.44 3.12
C SER A 106 7.65 -10.31 3.35
N GLY A 107 6.85 -9.83 2.38
CA GLY A 107 5.41 -9.75 2.57
C GLY A 107 4.68 -8.78 1.65
N ASN A 108 3.46 -8.44 2.04
CA ASN A 108 2.55 -7.62 1.26
C ASN A 108 2.03 -6.45 2.09
N ALA A 109 1.73 -5.35 1.41
CA ALA A 109 1.12 -4.17 2.02
C ALA A 109 0.06 -3.56 1.11
N ALA A 110 -0.80 -2.75 1.72
CA ALA A 110 -1.67 -1.83 1.02
C ALA A 110 -1.26 -0.40 1.33
N GLY A 111 -1.44 0.49 0.38
CA GLY A 111 -1.14 1.91 0.58
C GLY A 111 -2.12 2.84 -0.11
N GLU A 112 -2.05 4.09 0.30
CA GLU A 112 -2.88 5.16 -0.22
C GLU A 112 -2.07 6.47 -0.33
N VAL A 113 -2.38 7.26 -1.35
CA VAL A 113 -1.81 8.60 -1.56
C VAL A 113 -2.77 9.64 -1.01
N THR A 114 -2.29 10.50 -0.11
CA THR A 114 -3.03 11.63 0.45
C THR A 114 -2.20 12.91 0.27
N GLY A 115 -2.60 13.74 -0.70
CA GLY A 115 -1.80 14.92 -1.06
C GLY A 115 -0.43 14.54 -1.61
N ASP A 116 0.63 14.97 -0.92
CA ASP A 116 2.04 14.70 -1.22
C ASP A 116 2.66 13.61 -0.32
N GLU A 117 1.82 12.94 0.47
CA GLU A 117 2.20 11.84 1.36
C GLU A 117 1.66 10.50 0.82
N ILE A 118 2.32 9.42 1.20
CA ILE A 118 1.77 8.07 1.06
C ILE A 118 1.70 7.40 2.43
N GLU A 119 0.62 6.66 2.67
CA GLU A 119 0.54 5.74 3.80
C GLU A 119 0.70 4.31 3.29
N ILE A 120 1.49 3.50 3.96
CA ILE A 120 1.67 2.07 3.66
C ILE A 120 1.42 1.27 4.93
N CYS A 121 0.47 0.34 4.84
CA CYS A 121 0.08 -0.52 5.95
C CYS A 121 0.45 -1.97 5.65
N TRP A 122 1.26 -2.55 6.53
CA TRP A 122 1.69 -3.95 6.52
C TRP A 122 0.90 -4.79 7.50
N THR A 123 0.68 -6.05 7.14
CA THR A 123 0.17 -7.07 8.06
C THR A 123 1.03 -8.31 7.93
N ASP A 124 1.57 -8.78 9.05
CA ASP A 124 2.34 -10.00 9.14
C ASP A 124 1.61 -11.02 10.00
N THR A 125 1.51 -12.25 9.49
CA THR A 125 1.00 -13.39 10.24
C THR A 125 1.87 -14.59 9.91
N VAL A 126 2.78 -14.90 10.82
CA VAL A 126 3.65 -16.08 10.75
C VAL A 126 3.55 -16.85 12.06
N PRO A 127 3.96 -18.11 12.12
CA PRO A 127 3.94 -18.87 13.36
C PRO A 127 4.59 -18.09 14.51
N ASN A 128 3.85 -17.93 15.61
CA ASN A 128 4.27 -17.23 16.83
C ASN A 128 4.49 -15.71 16.70
N TYR A 129 4.05 -15.08 15.58
CA TYR A 129 4.13 -13.64 15.42
C TYR A 129 2.98 -13.09 14.60
N ILE A 130 2.33 -12.05 15.11
CA ILE A 130 1.29 -11.29 14.42
C ILE A 130 1.63 -9.81 14.58
N ALA A 131 1.60 -9.06 13.48
CA ALA A 131 1.78 -7.62 13.52
C ALA A 131 0.91 -6.92 12.48
N ALA A 132 0.56 -5.69 12.81
CA ALA A 132 0.02 -4.71 11.88
C ALA A 132 0.72 -3.38 12.11
N SER A 133 1.08 -2.71 11.04
CA SER A 133 1.70 -1.39 11.13
C SER A 133 1.27 -0.52 9.96
N CYS A 134 1.11 0.78 10.25
CA CYS A 134 0.94 1.79 9.19
C CYS A 134 2.02 2.86 9.36
N THR A 135 2.58 3.29 8.26
CA THR A 135 3.64 4.29 8.20
C THR A 135 3.30 5.33 7.15
N THR A 136 3.35 6.61 7.53
CA THR A 136 3.23 7.73 6.61
C THR A 136 4.60 8.14 6.12
N TYR A 137 4.70 8.43 4.84
CA TYR A 137 5.95 8.80 4.16
C TYR A 137 5.81 10.11 3.42
N LYS A 138 6.91 10.85 3.39
CA LYS A 138 7.08 12.01 2.50
C LYS A 138 8.17 11.73 1.47
N ARG A 139 8.01 12.34 0.31
CA ARG A 139 9.06 12.32 -0.72
C ARG A 139 10.24 13.19 -0.25
N LYS A 140 11.45 12.65 -0.42
CA LYS A 140 12.71 13.35 -0.08
C LYS A 140 13.11 14.31 -1.20
#